data_3321fdf3556c7ca74399a171b8c2d6d3
#
_entry.id   3321fdf3556c7ca74399a171b8c2d6d3
#
_cell.length_a   1.000
_cell.length_b   1.000
_cell.length_c   1.000
_cell.angle_alpha   90.00
_cell.angle_beta   90.00
_cell.angle_gamma   90.00
#
_symmetry.space_group_name_H-M   'P 1'
#
loop_
_entity.id
_entity.type
_entity.pdbx_description
1 polymer ?
#
loop_
_entity_poly.entity_id
_entity_poly.type
_entity_poly.pdbx_seq_one_letter_code
_entity_poly.pdbx_strand_id
1 'polypeptide(L)'
;MSLILALDTATPAVTAGIVRLNGSDCAVLAERVTVDARAHAERLTPNVLAALADAALTMADLDAVVVGCGPGPFTGLRAGMASAAAYGHALGIPVRGVCSLDAIGVRTSGDTLVVTDARRREVYWARYNDGRRTHGPAVNAPADVDRGTARAVAGSPEHAALFELPRREPVYPTAAGLVSAATTRGGSSRGGGATSAEAVPDWSEPALPLVALYLRRPDAKPLAARQ
;
A
#
# COMPACT_ATOMS: atom_id res chain seq x y z
N MET A 1 11.90 -19.37 2.09
CA MET A 1 10.49 -19.33 1.65
C MET A 1 9.68 -18.76 2.79
N SER A 2 8.90 -17.72 2.55
CA SER A 2 8.11 -17.07 3.61
C SER A 2 6.65 -16.93 3.19
N LEU A 3 5.72 -17.14 4.14
CA LEU A 3 4.30 -16.92 3.99
C LEU A 3 3.93 -15.56 4.61
N ILE A 4 3.42 -14.67 3.79
CA ILE A 4 3.21 -13.26 4.14
C ILE A 4 1.73 -12.91 4.04
N LEU A 5 1.18 -12.36 5.12
CA LEU A 5 -0.12 -11.71 5.11
C LEU A 5 0.04 -10.27 4.61
N ALA A 6 -0.59 -9.93 3.51
CA ALA A 6 -0.58 -8.59 2.92
C ALA A 6 -1.94 -7.90 3.11
N LEU A 7 -1.92 -6.68 3.67
CA LEU A 7 -3.12 -5.91 4.03
C LEU A 7 -3.07 -4.48 3.48
N ASP A 8 -4.18 -3.98 2.95
CA ASP A 8 -4.35 -2.54 2.67
C ASP A 8 -5.79 -2.08 2.92
N THR A 9 -5.92 -0.93 3.55
CA THR A 9 -7.18 -0.24 3.83
C THR A 9 -7.06 1.27 3.58
N ALA A 10 -6.06 1.69 2.80
CA ALA A 10 -5.81 3.09 2.50
C ALA A 10 -6.65 3.62 1.32
N THR A 11 -7.35 2.74 0.60
CA THR A 11 -8.25 3.05 -0.51
C THR A 11 -9.67 2.57 -0.18
N PRO A 12 -10.68 2.80 -1.04
CA PRO A 12 -11.99 2.18 -0.86
C PRO A 12 -11.97 0.65 -0.82
N ALA A 13 -10.91 0.02 -1.34
CA ALA A 13 -10.73 -1.42 -1.26
C ALA A 13 -10.13 -1.83 0.10
N VAL A 14 -10.69 -2.91 0.65
CA VAL A 14 -10.15 -3.64 1.79
C VAL A 14 -9.47 -4.88 1.24
N THR A 15 -8.17 -4.82 1.07
CA THR A 15 -7.36 -5.91 0.52
C THR A 15 -6.77 -6.75 1.64
N ALA A 16 -6.92 -8.06 1.56
CA ALA A 16 -6.21 -9.04 2.38
C ALA A 16 -5.79 -10.22 1.50
N GLY A 17 -4.53 -10.60 1.55
CA GLY A 17 -4.05 -11.73 0.74
C GLY A 17 -2.89 -12.47 1.38
N ILE A 18 -2.74 -13.73 1.02
CA ILE A 18 -1.65 -14.59 1.42
C ILE A 18 -0.69 -14.75 0.25
N VAL A 19 0.55 -14.40 0.48
CA VAL A 19 1.60 -14.41 -0.54
C VAL A 19 2.73 -15.31 -0.08
N ARG A 20 3.14 -16.22 -0.96
CA ARG A 20 4.36 -17.00 -0.78
C ARG A 20 5.50 -16.30 -1.49
N LEU A 21 6.53 -15.94 -0.73
CA LEU A 21 7.75 -15.34 -1.24
C LEU A 21 8.90 -16.36 -1.19
N ASN A 22 9.54 -16.59 -2.34
CA ASN A 22 10.72 -17.45 -2.44
C ASN A 22 11.79 -16.74 -3.27
N GLY A 23 12.78 -16.15 -2.61
CA GLY A 23 13.69 -15.23 -3.29
C GLY A 23 12.91 -14.02 -3.84
N SER A 24 13.01 -13.78 -5.14
CA SER A 24 12.24 -12.75 -5.86
C SER A 24 10.88 -13.24 -6.36
N ASP A 25 10.59 -14.54 -6.28
CA ASP A 25 9.32 -15.10 -6.73
C ASP A 25 8.20 -14.83 -5.73
N CYS A 26 7.16 -14.14 -6.18
CA CYS A 26 6.05 -13.65 -5.38
C CYS A 26 4.73 -14.28 -5.90
N ALA A 27 4.33 -15.39 -5.29
CA ALA A 27 3.11 -16.11 -5.66
C ALA A 27 1.95 -15.78 -4.71
N VAL A 28 0.87 -15.23 -5.24
CA VAL A 28 -0.39 -15.04 -4.48
C VAL A 28 -1.09 -16.39 -4.34
N LEU A 29 -1.24 -16.87 -3.10
CA LEU A 29 -1.96 -18.10 -2.80
C LEU A 29 -3.45 -17.87 -2.71
N ALA A 30 -3.85 -16.74 -2.11
CA ALA A 30 -5.23 -16.30 -2.03
C ALA A 30 -5.28 -14.78 -1.85
N GLU A 31 -6.33 -14.14 -2.37
CA GLU A 31 -6.59 -12.72 -2.17
C GLU A 31 -8.09 -12.47 -2.05
N ARG A 32 -8.48 -11.65 -1.10
CA ARG A 32 -9.84 -11.17 -0.89
C ARG A 32 -9.86 -9.66 -0.91
N VAL A 33 -10.67 -9.09 -1.78
CA VAL A 33 -10.85 -7.65 -1.94
C VAL A 33 -12.32 -7.31 -1.80
N THR A 34 -12.65 -6.43 -0.86
CA THR A 34 -13.99 -5.87 -0.71
C THR A 34 -13.91 -4.37 -0.97
N VAL A 35 -14.65 -3.87 -1.94
CA VAL A 35 -14.67 -2.43 -2.25
C VAL A 35 -15.84 -1.79 -1.49
N ASP A 36 -15.55 -1.24 -0.30
CA ASP A 36 -16.51 -0.51 0.53
C ASP A 36 -15.76 0.50 1.42
N ALA A 37 -15.85 1.77 1.06
CA ALA A 37 -15.16 2.86 1.75
C ALA A 37 -15.64 3.10 3.22
N ARG A 38 -16.71 2.44 3.66
CA ARG A 38 -17.29 2.61 5.01
C ARG A 38 -17.07 1.41 5.92
N ALA A 39 -16.68 0.25 5.36
CA ALA A 39 -16.63 -1.01 6.09
C ALA A 39 -15.20 -1.54 6.32
N HIS A 40 -14.18 -0.67 6.31
CA HIS A 40 -12.77 -1.11 6.41
C HIS A 40 -12.51 -1.97 7.65
N ALA A 41 -12.93 -1.52 8.83
CA ALA A 41 -12.72 -2.26 10.07
C ALA A 41 -13.55 -3.56 10.13
N GLU A 42 -14.77 -3.53 9.59
CA GLU A 42 -15.70 -4.66 9.62
C GLU A 42 -15.30 -5.76 8.62
N ARG A 43 -14.70 -5.38 7.47
CA ARG A 43 -14.37 -6.30 6.39
C ARG A 43 -12.96 -6.88 6.46
N LEU A 44 -12.02 -6.20 7.12
CA LEU A 44 -10.62 -6.61 7.09
C LEU A 44 -10.43 -8.01 7.69
N THR A 45 -10.87 -8.26 8.92
CA THR A 45 -10.71 -9.58 9.56
C THR A 45 -11.46 -10.70 8.80
N PRO A 46 -12.72 -10.53 8.37
CA PRO A 46 -13.36 -11.51 7.49
C PRO A 46 -12.58 -11.82 6.21
N ASN A 47 -12.03 -10.81 5.54
CA ASN A 47 -11.20 -11.00 4.34
C ASN A 47 -9.91 -11.79 4.65
N VAL A 48 -9.25 -11.50 5.79
CA VAL A 48 -8.07 -12.24 6.24
C VAL A 48 -8.39 -13.71 6.47
N LEU A 49 -9.46 -14.00 7.23
CA LEU A 49 -9.86 -15.38 7.52
C LEU A 49 -10.26 -16.14 6.26
N ALA A 50 -10.97 -15.48 5.34
CA ALA A 50 -11.35 -16.09 4.07
C ALA A 50 -10.11 -16.37 3.19
N ALA A 51 -9.13 -15.46 3.13
CA ALA A 51 -7.89 -15.66 2.37
C ALA A 51 -7.05 -16.81 2.95
N LEU A 52 -6.97 -16.94 4.27
CA LEU A 52 -6.31 -18.08 4.93
C LEU A 52 -7.00 -19.39 4.60
N ALA A 53 -8.33 -19.44 4.69
CA ALA A 53 -9.12 -20.63 4.36
C ALA A 53 -8.94 -21.06 2.90
N ASP A 54 -8.96 -20.10 1.95
CA ASP A 54 -8.74 -20.38 0.54
C ASP A 54 -7.31 -20.91 0.25
N ALA A 55 -6.32 -20.45 1.03
CA ALA A 55 -4.95 -20.92 0.94
C ALA A 55 -4.71 -22.24 1.70
N ALA A 56 -5.72 -22.77 2.39
CA ALA A 56 -5.62 -23.92 3.30
C ALA A 56 -4.53 -23.72 4.38
N LEU A 57 -4.45 -22.50 4.94
CA LEU A 57 -3.49 -22.06 5.95
C LEU A 57 -4.21 -21.52 7.19
N THR A 58 -3.45 -21.40 8.26
CA THR A 58 -3.86 -20.79 9.53
C THR A 58 -3.00 -19.55 9.83
N MET A 59 -3.37 -18.76 10.82
CA MET A 59 -2.55 -17.63 11.29
C MET A 59 -1.15 -18.08 11.77
N ALA A 60 -1.03 -19.27 12.32
CA ALA A 60 0.24 -19.80 12.86
C ALA A 60 1.26 -20.14 11.75
N ASP A 61 0.82 -20.28 10.51
CA ASP A 61 1.69 -20.58 9.36
C ASP A 61 2.36 -19.34 8.78
N LEU A 62 1.99 -18.14 9.26
CA LEU A 62 2.49 -16.87 8.73
C LEU A 62 3.87 -16.52 9.31
N ASP A 63 4.76 -16.05 8.45
CA ASP A 63 6.12 -15.61 8.80
C ASP A 63 6.24 -14.08 8.95
N ALA A 64 5.34 -13.31 8.31
CA ALA A 64 5.37 -11.85 8.36
C ALA A 64 4.03 -11.23 7.97
N VAL A 65 3.86 -9.95 8.31
CA VAL A 65 2.76 -9.10 7.82
C VAL A 65 3.31 -7.92 7.06
N VAL A 66 2.72 -7.62 5.89
CA VAL A 66 2.96 -6.38 5.14
C VAL A 66 1.67 -5.57 5.12
N VAL A 67 1.76 -4.28 5.45
CA VAL A 67 0.57 -3.41 5.49
C VAL A 67 0.81 -2.08 4.76
N GLY A 68 -0.20 -1.66 4.00
CA GLY A 68 -0.23 -0.33 3.41
C GLY A 68 -0.35 0.75 4.49
N CYS A 69 0.61 1.69 4.49
CA CYS A 69 0.65 2.82 5.40
C CYS A 69 0.15 4.12 4.76
N GLY A 70 -0.63 4.03 3.69
CA GLY A 70 -1.17 5.15 2.95
C GLY A 70 -0.25 5.67 1.83
N PRO A 71 -0.53 6.85 1.31
CA PRO A 71 -1.53 7.80 1.79
C PRO A 71 -2.98 7.33 1.57
N GLY A 72 -3.88 7.78 2.44
CA GLY A 72 -5.29 7.39 2.39
C GLY A 72 -6.14 8.05 3.48
N PRO A 73 -7.46 7.80 3.48
CA PRO A 73 -8.36 8.29 4.51
C PRO A 73 -7.98 7.78 5.90
N PHE A 74 -7.96 8.69 6.86
CA PHE A 74 -7.43 8.51 8.20
C PHE A 74 -7.98 7.28 8.95
N THR A 75 -9.30 7.06 8.91
CA THR A 75 -9.96 5.96 9.64
C THR A 75 -9.62 4.60 9.04
N GLY A 76 -9.73 4.46 7.72
CA GLY A 76 -9.41 3.22 7.02
C GLY A 76 -7.93 2.85 7.24
N LEU A 77 -7.02 3.79 6.98
CA LEU A 77 -5.60 3.61 7.15
C LEU A 77 -5.22 3.06 8.53
N ARG A 78 -5.78 3.66 9.59
CA ARG A 78 -5.52 3.23 10.96
C ARG A 78 -6.07 1.83 11.26
N ALA A 79 -7.22 1.48 10.72
CA ALA A 79 -7.79 0.15 10.91
C ALA A 79 -6.83 -0.94 10.40
N GLY A 80 -6.29 -0.81 9.18
CA GLY A 80 -5.31 -1.75 8.63
C GLY A 80 -4.03 -1.82 9.43
N MET A 81 -3.44 -0.66 9.76
CA MET A 81 -2.19 -0.59 10.52
C MET A 81 -2.33 -1.18 11.93
N ALA A 82 -3.43 -0.88 12.63
CA ALA A 82 -3.69 -1.42 13.96
C ALA A 82 -3.90 -2.93 13.93
N SER A 83 -4.66 -3.44 12.97
CA SER A 83 -4.87 -4.88 12.78
C SER A 83 -3.55 -5.59 12.46
N ALA A 84 -2.74 -5.06 11.55
CA ALA A 84 -1.43 -5.62 11.21
C ALA A 84 -0.51 -5.67 12.44
N ALA A 85 -0.45 -4.59 13.22
CA ALA A 85 0.33 -4.55 14.44
C ALA A 85 -0.15 -5.57 15.48
N ALA A 86 -1.48 -5.72 15.63
CA ALA A 86 -2.07 -6.71 16.53
C ALA A 86 -1.74 -8.15 16.11
N TYR A 87 -1.85 -8.47 14.81
CA TYR A 87 -1.48 -9.79 14.28
C TYR A 87 0.02 -10.07 14.50
N GLY A 88 0.88 -9.12 14.14
CA GLY A 88 2.32 -9.27 14.33
C GLY A 88 2.70 -9.48 15.80
N HIS A 89 2.09 -8.72 16.71
CA HIS A 89 2.32 -8.87 18.15
C HIS A 89 1.82 -10.22 18.68
N ALA A 90 0.61 -10.63 18.30
CA ALA A 90 0.02 -11.88 18.77
C ALA A 90 0.77 -13.13 18.28
N LEU A 91 1.35 -13.06 17.08
CA LEU A 91 2.07 -14.18 16.45
C LEU A 91 3.59 -14.10 16.68
N GLY A 92 4.11 -13.02 17.22
CA GLY A 92 5.55 -12.82 17.37
C GLY A 92 6.30 -12.68 16.05
N ILE A 93 5.62 -12.21 14.98
CA ILE A 93 6.18 -12.07 13.64
C ILE A 93 6.36 -10.61 13.24
N PRO A 94 7.31 -10.28 12.34
CA PRO A 94 7.57 -8.90 11.92
C PRO A 94 6.41 -8.32 11.10
N VAL A 95 6.21 -7.00 11.27
CA VAL A 95 5.22 -6.22 10.50
C VAL A 95 5.94 -5.13 9.72
N ARG A 96 5.78 -5.08 8.41
CA ARG A 96 6.40 -4.07 7.54
C ARG A 96 5.35 -3.17 6.90
N GLY A 97 5.55 -1.85 7.03
CA GLY A 97 4.72 -0.84 6.39
C GLY A 97 5.24 -0.44 5.02
N VAL A 98 4.35 -0.31 4.03
CA VAL A 98 4.68 0.18 2.69
C VAL A 98 3.77 1.33 2.28
N CYS A 99 4.20 2.15 1.32
CA CYS A 99 3.32 3.13 0.71
C CYS A 99 2.27 2.42 -0.16
N SER A 100 0.98 2.70 0.05
CA SER A 100 -0.11 2.09 -0.71
C SER A 100 -0.05 2.43 -2.20
N LEU A 101 0.46 3.63 -2.56
CA LEU A 101 0.70 3.96 -3.97
C LEU A 101 1.83 3.11 -4.58
N ASP A 102 2.86 2.76 -3.79
CA ASP A 102 3.94 1.88 -4.27
C ASP A 102 3.41 0.48 -4.59
N ALA A 103 2.44 -0.02 -3.82
CA ALA A 103 1.82 -1.31 -4.09
C ALA A 103 1.03 -1.35 -5.42
N ILE A 104 0.56 -0.20 -5.89
CA ILE A 104 0.00 -0.04 -7.23
C ILE A 104 1.13 0.13 -8.25
N GLY A 105 2.02 1.10 -8.01
CA GLY A 105 3.06 1.53 -8.93
C GLY A 105 4.05 0.43 -9.30
N VAL A 106 4.46 -0.41 -8.36
CA VAL A 106 5.39 -1.54 -8.60
C VAL A 106 4.87 -2.56 -9.62
N ARG A 107 3.56 -2.57 -9.86
CA ARG A 107 2.88 -3.44 -10.83
C ARG A 107 2.67 -2.78 -12.19
N THR A 108 3.17 -1.55 -12.40
CA THR A 108 3.03 -0.81 -13.66
C THR A 108 4.32 -0.85 -14.47
N SER A 109 4.21 -0.65 -15.77
CA SER A 109 5.33 -0.56 -16.70
C SER A 109 5.34 0.80 -17.42
N GLY A 110 6.52 1.25 -17.82
CA GLY A 110 6.72 2.56 -18.45
C GLY A 110 6.44 3.71 -17.50
N ASP A 111 6.35 4.92 -18.07
CA ASP A 111 6.04 6.13 -17.31
C ASP A 111 4.57 6.17 -16.92
N THR A 112 4.26 5.88 -15.68
CA THR A 112 2.89 5.76 -15.14
C THR A 112 2.67 6.72 -13.97
N LEU A 113 1.55 7.44 -14.00
CA LEU A 113 1.02 8.19 -12.88
C LEU A 113 0.07 7.29 -12.07
N VAL A 114 0.30 7.16 -10.78
CA VAL A 114 -0.63 6.47 -9.87
C VAL A 114 -1.42 7.49 -9.09
N VAL A 115 -2.75 7.35 -9.06
CA VAL A 115 -3.65 8.29 -8.36
C VAL A 115 -4.68 7.56 -7.52
N THR A 116 -4.96 8.09 -6.32
CA THR A 116 -6.05 7.63 -5.43
C THR A 116 -6.80 8.82 -4.84
N ASP A 117 -8.00 8.57 -4.32
CA ASP A 117 -8.86 9.60 -3.74
C ASP A 117 -8.24 10.23 -2.47
N ALA A 118 -8.01 11.52 -2.46
CA ALA A 118 -7.59 12.29 -1.30
C ALA A 118 -8.75 13.07 -0.66
N ARG A 119 -10.00 12.87 -1.11
CA ARG A 119 -11.18 13.65 -0.74
C ARG A 119 -11.08 15.12 -1.17
N ARG A 120 -12.15 15.90 -1.02
CA ARG A 120 -12.21 17.34 -1.29
C ARG A 120 -11.71 17.76 -2.68
N ARG A 121 -11.93 16.93 -3.71
CA ARG A 121 -11.49 17.16 -5.08
C ARG A 121 -9.97 17.19 -5.24
N GLU A 122 -9.23 16.52 -4.34
CA GLU A 122 -7.80 16.31 -4.44
C GLU A 122 -7.50 14.83 -4.70
N VAL A 123 -6.29 14.55 -5.17
CA VAL A 123 -5.77 13.20 -5.36
C VAL A 123 -4.46 13.02 -4.62
N TYR A 124 -4.27 11.86 -4.02
CA TYR A 124 -2.92 11.37 -3.71
C TYR A 124 -2.32 10.84 -4.99
N TRP A 125 -1.08 11.17 -5.24
CA TRP A 125 -0.41 10.74 -6.47
C TRP A 125 1.08 10.48 -6.28
N ALA A 126 1.61 9.65 -7.17
CA ALA A 126 3.04 9.43 -7.33
C ALA A 126 3.34 9.01 -8.78
N ARG A 127 4.55 9.30 -9.29
CA ARG A 127 5.01 8.87 -10.61
C ARG A 127 5.95 7.70 -10.49
N TYR A 128 5.84 6.79 -11.45
CA TYR A 128 6.63 5.58 -11.56
C TYR A 128 7.21 5.44 -12.96
N ASN A 129 8.38 4.85 -13.05
CA ASN A 129 8.97 4.37 -14.29
C ASN A 129 9.35 2.91 -14.07
N ASP A 130 8.77 2.00 -14.86
CA ASP A 130 8.94 0.55 -14.75
C ASP A 130 8.87 0.05 -13.29
N GLY A 131 7.79 0.43 -12.61
CA GLY A 131 7.53 0.03 -11.23
C GLY A 131 8.32 0.79 -10.15
N ARG A 132 9.29 1.60 -10.51
CA ARG A 132 10.11 2.39 -9.56
C ARG A 132 9.55 3.79 -9.40
N ARG A 133 9.30 4.21 -8.16
CA ARG A 133 8.82 5.57 -7.88
C ARG A 133 9.89 6.60 -8.21
N THR A 134 9.52 7.58 -9.05
CA THR A 134 10.38 8.70 -9.44
C THR A 134 10.03 10.00 -8.71
N HIS A 135 8.74 10.22 -8.37
CA HIS A 135 8.27 11.42 -7.68
C HIS A 135 7.09 11.10 -6.76
N GLY A 136 6.92 11.91 -5.74
CA GLY A 136 5.85 11.75 -4.74
C GLY A 136 6.26 10.80 -3.60
N PRO A 137 5.32 10.32 -2.76
CA PRO A 137 3.88 10.63 -2.85
C PRO A 137 3.56 12.09 -2.46
N ALA A 138 2.53 12.64 -3.08
CA ALA A 138 2.06 14.00 -2.82
C ALA A 138 0.51 14.07 -2.88
N VAL A 139 -0.04 15.22 -2.50
CA VAL A 139 -1.48 15.53 -2.58
C VAL A 139 -1.67 16.88 -3.24
N ASN A 140 -2.52 16.91 -4.28
CA ASN A 140 -2.83 18.13 -5.03
C ASN A 140 -4.23 18.04 -5.63
N ALA A 141 -4.79 19.17 -6.05
CA ALA A 141 -5.89 19.18 -7.01
C ALA A 141 -5.42 18.55 -8.34
N PRO A 142 -6.29 17.85 -9.09
CA PRO A 142 -5.89 17.18 -10.33
C PRO A 142 -5.19 18.10 -11.35
N ALA A 143 -5.61 19.36 -11.42
CA ALA A 143 -4.99 20.36 -12.31
C ALA A 143 -3.55 20.73 -11.93
N ASP A 144 -3.19 20.56 -10.65
CA ASP A 144 -1.89 20.91 -10.10
C ASP A 144 -0.94 19.70 -9.97
N VAL A 145 -1.37 18.52 -10.42
CA VAL A 145 -0.55 17.32 -10.40
C VAL A 145 0.55 17.42 -11.46
N ASP A 146 1.81 17.32 -11.03
CA ASP A 146 2.92 17.19 -11.95
C ASP A 146 2.92 15.80 -12.62
N ARG A 147 2.35 15.74 -13.82
CA ARG A 147 2.29 14.50 -14.62
C ARG A 147 3.65 14.12 -15.23
N GLY A 148 4.57 15.07 -15.34
CA GLY A 148 5.86 14.85 -15.98
C GLY A 148 5.75 14.17 -17.33
N THR A 149 6.47 13.06 -17.50
CA THR A 149 6.48 12.24 -18.73
C THR A 149 5.45 11.11 -18.72
N ALA A 150 4.52 11.07 -17.75
CA ALA A 150 3.55 9.98 -17.63
C ALA A 150 2.74 9.80 -18.92
N ARG A 151 2.70 8.55 -19.42
CA ARG A 151 1.97 8.13 -20.61
C ARG A 151 0.79 7.22 -20.29
N ALA A 152 0.63 6.87 -19.03
CA ALA A 152 -0.47 6.05 -18.54
C ALA A 152 -0.82 6.47 -17.11
N VAL A 153 -2.01 6.05 -16.65
CA VAL A 153 -2.48 6.30 -15.29
C VAL A 153 -3.05 5.03 -14.69
N ALA A 154 -2.72 4.74 -13.43
CA ALA A 154 -3.26 3.62 -12.65
C ALA A 154 -3.90 4.13 -11.35
N GLY A 155 -4.64 3.26 -10.66
CA GLY A 155 -5.31 3.57 -9.41
C GLY A 155 -6.80 3.83 -9.56
N SER A 156 -7.38 4.66 -8.68
CA SER A 156 -8.82 4.90 -8.57
C SER A 156 -9.46 5.31 -9.91
N PRO A 157 -10.46 4.55 -10.44
CA PRO A 157 -11.00 4.77 -11.77
C PRO A 157 -11.57 6.18 -12.00
N GLU A 158 -12.29 6.71 -11.00
CA GLU A 158 -12.91 8.03 -11.09
C GLU A 158 -11.85 9.15 -11.14
N HIS A 159 -10.76 8.99 -10.37
CA HIS A 159 -9.68 9.96 -10.29
C HIS A 159 -8.72 9.82 -11.47
N ALA A 160 -8.44 8.61 -11.92
CA ALA A 160 -7.62 8.35 -13.12
C ALA A 160 -8.25 8.95 -14.38
N ALA A 161 -9.60 8.97 -14.47
CA ALA A 161 -10.31 9.56 -15.60
C ALA A 161 -10.06 11.06 -15.78
N LEU A 162 -9.63 11.77 -14.73
CA LEU A 162 -9.35 13.21 -14.76
C LEU A 162 -8.07 13.57 -15.52
N PHE A 163 -7.24 12.59 -15.88
CA PHE A 163 -5.92 12.83 -16.48
C PHE A 163 -5.85 12.58 -17.99
N GLU A 164 -6.92 12.07 -18.60
CA GLU A 164 -6.99 11.80 -20.05
C GLU A 164 -5.82 10.94 -20.56
N LEU A 165 -5.33 10.03 -19.72
CA LEU A 165 -4.27 9.08 -20.04
C LEU A 165 -4.83 7.66 -20.17
N PRO A 166 -4.22 6.79 -20.99
CA PRO A 166 -4.55 5.36 -21.02
C PRO A 166 -4.50 4.75 -19.63
N ARG A 167 -5.57 4.03 -19.23
CA ARG A 167 -5.66 3.38 -17.94
C ARG A 167 -4.85 2.10 -17.89
N ARG A 168 -4.27 1.83 -16.73
CA ARG A 168 -3.52 0.62 -16.40
C ARG A 168 -4.02 0.02 -15.09
N GLU A 169 -3.89 -1.29 -14.99
CA GLU A 169 -4.03 -2.00 -13.71
C GLU A 169 -2.72 -1.88 -12.90
N PRO A 170 -2.80 -2.06 -11.59
CA PRO A 170 -4.00 -2.33 -10.79
C PRO A 170 -4.76 -1.05 -10.38
N VAL A 171 -6.05 -1.22 -10.09
CA VAL A 171 -6.94 -0.16 -9.59
C VAL A 171 -6.68 0.16 -8.12
N TYR A 172 -6.39 -0.87 -7.33
CA TYR A 172 -6.16 -0.81 -5.90
C TYR A 172 -4.87 -1.54 -5.53
N PRO A 173 -4.32 -1.29 -4.32
CA PRO A 173 -3.22 -2.10 -3.80
C PRO A 173 -3.56 -3.58 -3.80
N THR A 174 -2.74 -4.40 -4.43
CA THR A 174 -2.88 -5.86 -4.46
C THR A 174 -1.93 -6.50 -3.46
N ALA A 175 -2.23 -7.73 -3.02
CA ALA A 175 -1.35 -8.48 -2.13
C ALA A 175 0.06 -8.66 -2.72
N ALA A 176 0.14 -9.01 -4.01
CA ALA A 176 1.42 -9.10 -4.71
C ALA A 176 2.15 -7.75 -4.75
N GLY A 177 1.41 -6.65 -5.02
CA GLY A 177 1.97 -5.30 -5.06
C GLY A 177 2.52 -4.85 -3.70
N LEU A 178 1.80 -5.13 -2.61
CA LEU A 178 2.23 -4.84 -1.24
C LEU A 178 3.54 -5.56 -0.89
N VAL A 179 3.61 -6.86 -1.16
CA VAL A 179 4.83 -7.65 -0.89
C VAL A 179 5.97 -7.19 -1.79
N SER A 180 5.73 -6.97 -3.09
CA SER A 180 6.75 -6.45 -4.01
C SER A 180 7.28 -5.09 -3.56
N ALA A 181 6.41 -4.16 -3.12
CA ALA A 181 6.84 -2.86 -2.60
C ALA A 181 7.68 -2.99 -1.32
N ALA A 182 7.41 -4.00 -0.47
CA ALA A 182 8.20 -4.27 0.72
C ALA A 182 9.59 -4.81 0.38
N THR A 183 9.73 -5.60 -0.68
CA THR A 183 11.00 -6.16 -1.13
C THR A 183 11.88 -5.14 -1.88
N THR A 184 11.27 -4.21 -2.61
CA THR A 184 12.00 -3.19 -3.39
C THR A 184 12.58 -2.06 -2.51
N ARG A 185 12.14 -1.92 -1.26
CA ARG A 185 12.53 -0.84 -0.34
C ARG A 185 13.94 -0.92 0.24
N GLY A 186 14.71 -1.93 -0.05
CA GLY A 186 16.12 -2.00 0.39
C GLY A 186 17.04 -0.88 -0.14
N GLY A 187 16.52 0.09 -0.92
CA GLY A 187 17.31 1.09 -1.61
C GLY A 187 16.97 2.58 -1.38
N SER A 188 16.14 2.97 -0.41
CA SER A 188 15.77 4.39 -0.28
C SER A 188 15.65 4.89 1.16
N SER A 189 16.79 5.15 1.80
CA SER A 189 16.90 6.23 2.78
C SER A 189 18.32 6.78 2.80
N ARG A 190 18.44 8.04 2.34
CA ARG A 190 19.61 8.93 2.43
C ARG A 190 20.79 8.65 1.51
N GLY A 191 20.85 9.43 0.42
CA GLY A 191 22.11 9.98 -0.12
C GLY A 191 23.10 8.99 -0.73
N GLY A 192 23.15 8.93 -2.06
CA GLY A 192 24.38 8.68 -2.80
C GLY A 192 24.83 7.22 -2.91
N GLY A 193 24.77 6.68 -4.12
CA GLY A 193 25.48 5.46 -4.48
C GLY A 193 24.56 4.38 -5.06
N ALA A 194 24.47 4.35 -6.39
CA ALA A 194 24.00 3.19 -7.12
C ALA A 194 24.96 2.03 -6.92
N THR A 195 24.40 0.85 -6.73
CA THR A 195 24.89 -0.51 -6.95
C THR A 195 24.70 -1.39 -5.74
N SER A 196 23.65 -2.20 -5.78
CA SER A 196 23.76 -3.60 -5.36
C SER A 196 22.45 -4.32 -5.63
N ALA A 197 22.55 -5.57 -6.04
CA ALA A 197 21.47 -6.51 -6.30
C ALA A 197 20.36 -6.40 -5.25
N GLU A 198 19.09 -6.47 -5.70
CA GLU A 198 17.91 -6.50 -4.87
C GLU A 198 18.06 -7.55 -3.77
N ALA A 199 18.50 -7.13 -2.60
CA ALA A 199 18.55 -8.00 -1.43
C ALA A 199 17.11 -8.26 -1.01
N VAL A 200 16.69 -9.52 -1.07
CA VAL A 200 15.43 -9.97 -0.45
C VAL A 200 15.45 -9.51 1.00
N PRO A 201 14.40 -8.82 1.50
CA PRO A 201 14.39 -8.38 2.88
C PRO A 201 14.61 -9.55 3.82
N ASP A 202 15.51 -9.40 4.74
CA ASP A 202 15.60 -10.34 5.86
C ASP A 202 14.36 -10.11 6.76
N TRP A 203 13.43 -11.05 6.68
CA TRP A 203 12.20 -11.00 7.48
C TRP A 203 12.45 -11.29 8.97
N SER A 204 13.65 -11.77 9.34
CA SER A 204 14.05 -11.95 10.74
C SER A 204 14.51 -10.65 11.40
N GLU A 205 14.85 -9.61 10.62
CA GLU A 205 15.22 -8.31 11.18
C GLU A 205 14.01 -7.63 11.87
N PRO A 206 14.23 -6.98 13.02
CA PRO A 206 13.17 -6.22 13.69
C PRO A 206 12.55 -5.20 12.74
N ALA A 207 11.22 -5.23 12.66
CA ALA A 207 10.49 -4.29 11.83
C ALA A 207 10.62 -2.86 12.37
N LEU A 208 10.78 -1.89 11.47
CA LEU A 208 10.68 -0.49 11.83
C LEU A 208 9.24 -0.16 12.27
N PRO A 209 9.07 0.82 13.18
CA PRO A 209 7.73 1.26 13.56
C PRO A 209 6.88 1.61 12.35
N LEU A 210 5.60 1.24 12.38
CA LEU A 210 4.65 1.61 11.34
C LEU A 210 4.40 3.13 11.39
N VAL A 211 4.69 3.81 10.29
CA VAL A 211 4.50 5.26 10.16
C VAL A 211 3.44 5.54 9.10
N ALA A 212 2.32 6.11 9.53
CA ALA A 212 1.26 6.50 8.61
C ALA A 212 1.69 7.68 7.73
N LEU A 213 1.47 7.58 6.42
CA LEU A 213 1.77 8.64 5.45
C LEU A 213 0.61 9.66 5.41
N TYR A 214 0.59 10.55 6.41
CA TYR A 214 -0.37 11.66 6.46
C TYR A 214 0.12 12.81 5.59
N LEU A 215 -0.25 12.83 4.31
CA LEU A 215 0.07 13.92 3.40
C LEU A 215 -0.87 15.12 3.54
N ARG A 216 -1.97 14.94 4.24
CA ARG A 216 -2.95 15.98 4.49
C ARG A 216 -2.97 16.39 5.95
N ARG A 217 -3.09 17.70 6.21
CA ARG A 217 -3.26 18.19 7.57
C ARG A 217 -4.62 17.75 8.13
N PRO A 218 -4.71 17.41 9.43
CA PRO A 218 -5.98 17.12 10.08
C PRO A 218 -6.96 18.29 9.94
N ASP A 219 -8.24 17.99 9.73
CA ASP A 219 -9.30 19.00 9.61
C ASP A 219 -9.69 19.63 10.95
N ALA A 220 -9.19 19.11 12.07
CA ALA A 220 -9.45 19.62 13.39
C ALA A 220 -8.84 21.03 13.54
N LYS A 221 -9.70 22.05 13.62
CA LYS A 221 -9.28 23.37 14.08
C LYS A 221 -9.06 23.31 15.59
N PRO A 222 -7.94 23.84 16.13
CA PRO A 222 -7.80 24.01 17.57
C PRO A 222 -9.02 24.79 18.09
N LEU A 223 -9.60 24.34 19.19
CA LEU A 223 -10.59 25.17 19.91
C LEU A 223 -9.87 26.49 20.22
N ALA A 224 -10.37 27.59 19.64
CA ALA A 224 -9.89 28.90 20.02
C ALA A 224 -10.03 29.01 21.53
N ALA A 225 -8.94 29.36 22.23
CA ALA A 225 -8.99 29.61 23.66
C ALA A 225 -10.11 30.65 23.88
N ARG A 226 -11.15 30.26 24.61
CA ARG A 226 -12.16 31.19 25.05
C ARG A 226 -11.48 32.17 26.00
N GLN A 227 -11.26 33.39 25.51
CA GLN A 227 -10.95 34.54 26.37
C GLN A 227 -12.17 34.92 27.18
#